data_4239b39a539653c0004451b11a1f6086
#
_entry.id   4239b39a539653c0004451b11a1f6086
#
_cell.length_a   1.000
_cell.length_b   1.000
_cell.length_c   1.000
_cell.angle_alpha   90.00
_cell.angle_beta   90.00
_cell.angle_gamma   90.00
#
_symmetry.space_group_name_H-M   'P 1'
#
loop_
_entity.id
_entity.type
_entity.pdbx_description
1 polymer ?
#
loop_
_entity_poly.entity_id
_entity_poly.type
_entity_poly.pdbx_seq_one_letter_code
_entity_poly.pdbx_strand_id
1 'polypeptide(L)'
;IEAFRSNYHKKCSINTAYLVPHGAIRLGLLGFEDAPLVGKNLERACQLIRDSIEQGAVGFATGMSYHPNAWSNTAELVALCKVVKESGGVYVTHLRDVNTDRGFGGGGVPEAIEIGRLSGVPVHFSHYRTNVETAGNISDRMNLIDKAKLNGLDCTLDIYPYASGSTFAAALLPSYA
;
A
#
# COMPACT_ATOMS: atom_id res chain seq x y z
N ILE A 1 13.62 3.78 -12.11
CA ILE A 1 13.23 4.83 -11.15
C ILE A 1 14.06 6.08 -11.39
N GLU A 2 15.38 5.99 -11.49
CA GLU A 2 16.26 7.13 -11.70
C GLU A 2 15.86 7.97 -12.93
N ALA A 3 15.64 7.32 -14.09
CA ALA A 3 15.19 8.00 -15.31
C ALA A 3 13.85 8.73 -15.14
N PHE A 4 12.91 8.15 -14.37
CA PHE A 4 11.65 8.81 -14.05
C PHE A 4 11.86 10.04 -13.17
N ARG A 5 12.65 9.91 -12.10
CA ARG A 5 12.95 11.01 -11.17
C ARG A 5 13.67 12.17 -11.82
N SER A 6 14.55 11.90 -12.80
CA SER A 6 15.29 12.95 -13.53
C SER A 6 14.36 13.92 -14.29
N ASN A 7 13.12 13.50 -14.59
CA ASN A 7 12.14 14.39 -15.22
C ASN A 7 11.65 15.52 -14.29
N TYR A 8 11.75 15.32 -12.97
CA TYR A 8 11.32 16.29 -11.95
C TYR A 8 12.49 17.08 -11.37
N HIS A 9 13.73 16.56 -11.44
CA HIS A 9 14.89 17.18 -10.80
C HIS A 9 15.15 18.59 -11.35
N LYS A 10 15.05 19.59 -10.48
CA LYS A 10 15.18 21.02 -10.79
C LYS A 10 14.21 21.55 -11.85
N LYS A 11 13.07 20.86 -12.07
CA LYS A 11 12.06 21.23 -13.07
C LYS A 11 10.67 21.48 -12.48
N CYS A 12 10.51 21.31 -11.18
CA CYS A 12 9.27 21.63 -10.46
C CYS A 12 9.57 22.43 -9.20
N SER A 13 8.62 23.22 -8.75
CA SER A 13 8.74 24.10 -7.58
C SER A 13 8.51 23.40 -6.24
N ILE A 14 8.05 22.16 -6.26
CA ILE A 14 7.79 21.34 -5.07
C ILE A 14 8.76 20.16 -5.02
N ASN A 15 8.99 19.65 -3.81
CA ASN A 15 9.71 18.39 -3.64
C ASN A 15 8.86 17.21 -4.10
N THR A 16 9.48 16.25 -4.77
CA THR A 16 8.82 15.01 -5.21
C THR A 16 9.50 13.81 -4.61
N ALA A 17 8.71 12.84 -4.16
CA ALA A 17 9.17 11.56 -3.66
C ALA A 17 8.46 10.44 -4.43
N TYR A 18 9.18 9.41 -4.83
CA TYR A 18 8.65 8.30 -5.59
C TYR A 18 8.45 7.08 -4.70
N LEU A 19 7.29 6.45 -4.80
CA LEU A 19 6.96 5.18 -4.15
C LEU A 19 6.91 4.07 -5.20
N VAL A 20 7.50 2.94 -4.90
CA VAL A 20 7.49 1.76 -5.80
C VAL A 20 6.06 1.20 -5.87
N PRO A 21 5.42 1.15 -7.03
CA PRO A 21 4.03 0.71 -7.12
C PRO A 21 3.92 -0.82 -7.17
N HIS A 22 3.21 -1.40 -6.22
CA HIS A 22 2.93 -2.84 -6.13
C HIS A 22 2.30 -3.40 -7.41
N GLY A 23 1.28 -2.71 -7.93
CA GLY A 23 0.58 -3.15 -9.13
C GLY A 23 1.49 -3.29 -10.35
N ALA A 24 2.47 -2.39 -10.52
CA ALA A 24 3.43 -2.49 -11.62
C ALA A 24 4.36 -3.71 -11.47
N ILE A 25 4.78 -4.04 -10.24
CA ILE A 25 5.56 -5.24 -9.96
C ILE A 25 4.74 -6.49 -10.32
N ARG A 26 3.49 -6.56 -9.84
CA ARG A 26 2.61 -7.70 -10.13
C ARG A 26 2.34 -7.87 -11.63
N LEU A 27 2.01 -6.77 -12.31
CA LEU A 27 1.82 -6.78 -13.78
C LEU A 27 3.04 -7.29 -14.52
N GLY A 28 4.23 -6.88 -14.10
CA GLY A 28 5.49 -7.32 -14.72
C GLY A 28 5.83 -8.79 -14.48
N LEU A 29 5.35 -9.40 -13.39
CA LEU A 29 5.70 -10.77 -12.99
C LEU A 29 4.58 -11.79 -13.25
N LEU A 30 3.32 -11.39 -13.10
CA LEU A 30 2.15 -12.27 -13.19
C LEU A 30 1.14 -11.79 -14.23
N GLY A 31 1.29 -10.57 -14.78
CA GLY A 31 0.21 -9.99 -15.59
C GLY A 31 -1.07 -9.79 -14.76
N PHE A 32 -2.21 -10.20 -15.32
CA PHE A 32 -3.51 -10.22 -14.64
C PHE A 32 -3.87 -11.60 -14.08
N GLU A 33 -2.90 -12.38 -13.66
CA GLU A 33 -3.14 -13.67 -13.02
C GLU A 33 -3.60 -13.45 -11.56
N ASP A 34 -4.70 -14.09 -11.18
CA ASP A 34 -5.23 -14.11 -9.81
C ASP A 34 -4.46 -15.13 -8.97
N ALA A 35 -3.23 -14.80 -8.62
CA ALA A 35 -2.35 -15.60 -7.80
C ALA A 35 -1.48 -14.73 -6.90
N PRO A 36 -1.10 -15.18 -5.69
CA PRO A 36 -0.11 -14.48 -4.88
C PRO A 36 1.30 -14.60 -5.49
N LEU A 37 2.16 -13.63 -5.22
CA LEU A 37 3.59 -13.74 -5.50
C LEU A 37 4.21 -14.75 -4.53
N VAL A 38 4.81 -15.81 -5.06
CA VAL A 38 5.48 -16.85 -4.28
C VAL A 38 6.79 -17.28 -4.96
N GLY A 39 7.68 -17.94 -4.23
CA GLY A 39 8.93 -18.49 -4.76
C GLY A 39 9.74 -17.46 -5.55
N LYS A 40 10.18 -17.82 -6.75
CA LYS A 40 11.02 -16.96 -7.60
C LYS A 40 10.38 -15.62 -7.96
N ASN A 41 9.06 -15.56 -8.11
CA ASN A 41 8.36 -14.30 -8.40
C ASN A 41 8.39 -13.37 -7.19
N LEU A 42 8.23 -13.90 -5.98
CA LEU A 42 8.37 -13.11 -4.75
C LEU A 42 9.82 -12.63 -4.55
N GLU A 43 10.81 -13.48 -4.77
CA GLU A 43 12.23 -13.11 -4.71
C GLU A 43 12.55 -11.99 -5.70
N ARG A 44 12.03 -12.10 -6.93
CA ARG A 44 12.23 -11.07 -7.95
C ARG A 44 11.55 -9.75 -7.58
N ALA A 45 10.34 -9.81 -7.01
CA ALA A 45 9.64 -8.62 -6.51
C ALA A 45 10.44 -7.93 -5.39
N CYS A 46 10.96 -8.70 -4.45
CA CYS A 46 11.85 -8.18 -3.40
C CYS A 46 13.08 -7.49 -3.99
N GLN A 47 13.71 -8.08 -5.01
CA GLN A 47 14.88 -7.47 -5.67
C GLN A 47 14.51 -6.17 -6.39
N LEU A 48 13.36 -6.14 -7.09
CA LEU A 48 12.88 -4.92 -7.76
C LEU A 48 12.63 -3.77 -6.77
N ILE A 49 12.17 -4.08 -5.55
CA ILE A 49 11.99 -3.07 -4.50
C ILE A 49 13.36 -2.54 -4.03
N ARG A 50 14.34 -3.40 -3.76
CA ARG A 50 15.70 -2.99 -3.38
C ARG A 50 16.32 -2.09 -4.43
N ASP A 51 16.35 -2.56 -5.68
CA ASP A 51 16.90 -1.81 -6.82
C ASP A 51 16.22 -0.43 -6.97
N SER A 52 14.90 -0.37 -6.73
CA SER A 52 14.14 0.87 -6.83
C SER A 52 14.46 1.85 -5.71
N ILE A 53 14.65 1.37 -4.48
CA ILE A 53 15.01 2.23 -3.34
C ILE A 53 16.44 2.70 -3.49
N GLU A 54 17.37 1.86 -3.95
CA GLU A 54 18.75 2.27 -4.28
C GLU A 54 18.78 3.35 -5.36
N GLN A 55 17.87 3.31 -6.34
CA GLN A 55 17.68 4.37 -7.34
C GLN A 55 16.94 5.60 -6.80
N GLY A 56 16.61 5.64 -5.50
CA GLY A 56 16.07 6.77 -4.78
C GLY A 56 14.54 6.81 -4.66
N ALA A 57 13.86 5.69 -4.77
CA ALA A 57 12.51 5.59 -4.24
C ALA A 57 12.56 5.68 -2.71
N VAL A 58 11.51 6.23 -2.10
CA VAL A 58 11.44 6.46 -0.64
C VAL A 58 10.58 5.42 0.09
N GLY A 59 9.98 4.50 -0.64
CA GLY A 59 9.13 3.46 -0.07
C GLY A 59 8.33 2.69 -1.12
N PHE A 60 7.31 2.01 -0.66
CA PHE A 60 6.48 1.09 -1.42
C PHE A 60 5.01 1.45 -1.28
N ALA A 61 4.26 1.44 -2.36
CA ALA A 61 2.85 1.81 -2.36
C ALA A 61 1.94 0.70 -2.88
N THR A 62 0.80 0.53 -2.20
CA THR A 62 -0.26 -0.39 -2.64
C THR A 62 -1.59 0.33 -2.83
N GLY A 63 -2.39 -0.16 -3.78
CA GLY A 63 -3.79 0.22 -3.94
C GLY A 63 -4.64 -1.04 -3.88
N MET A 64 -5.06 -1.42 -2.67
CA MET A 64 -5.55 -2.76 -2.39
C MET A 64 -6.98 -3.04 -2.88
N SER A 65 -7.72 -2.02 -3.31
CA SER A 65 -9.02 -2.18 -4.00
C SER A 65 -8.87 -2.33 -5.53
N TYR A 66 -7.65 -2.26 -6.05
CA TYR A 66 -7.38 -2.27 -7.49
C TYR A 66 -6.70 -3.55 -7.93
N HIS A 67 -7.08 -4.09 -9.09
CA HIS A 67 -6.40 -5.23 -9.69
C HIS A 67 -5.16 -4.77 -10.48
N PRO A 68 -4.06 -5.54 -10.40
CA PRO A 68 -3.91 -6.85 -9.75
C PRO A 68 -3.55 -6.83 -8.28
N ASN A 69 -3.44 -5.66 -7.60
CA ASN A 69 -3.04 -5.57 -6.19
C ASN A 69 -3.97 -6.35 -5.26
N ALA A 70 -5.29 -6.27 -5.51
CA ALA A 70 -6.32 -6.91 -4.70
C ALA A 70 -6.17 -8.44 -4.62
N TRP A 71 -5.50 -9.05 -5.59
CA TRP A 71 -5.25 -10.51 -5.62
C TRP A 71 -4.09 -10.96 -4.74
N SER A 72 -3.30 -10.05 -4.19
CA SER A 72 -2.28 -10.39 -3.21
C SER A 72 -2.91 -10.77 -1.86
N ASN A 73 -2.18 -11.52 -1.07
CA ASN A 73 -2.53 -11.80 0.33
C ASN A 73 -1.62 -11.04 1.29
N THR A 74 -1.98 -11.03 2.57
CA THR A 74 -1.20 -10.35 3.62
C THR A 74 0.24 -10.88 3.71
N ALA A 75 0.46 -12.17 3.50
CA ALA A 75 1.81 -12.77 3.58
C ALA A 75 2.75 -12.21 2.50
N GLU A 76 2.26 -12.05 1.27
CA GLU A 76 2.98 -11.37 0.20
C GLU A 76 3.40 -9.96 0.62
N LEU A 77 2.45 -9.16 1.11
CA LEU A 77 2.69 -7.78 1.52
C LEU A 77 3.68 -7.69 2.68
N VAL A 78 3.59 -8.58 3.67
CA VAL A 78 4.55 -8.65 4.78
C VAL A 78 5.96 -8.94 4.26
N ALA A 79 6.11 -9.88 3.32
CA ALA A 79 7.42 -10.22 2.76
C ALA A 79 8.04 -9.04 2.01
N LEU A 80 7.27 -8.34 1.18
CA LEU A 80 7.71 -7.15 0.46
C LEU A 80 8.03 -5.98 1.41
N CYS A 81 7.20 -5.76 2.42
CA CYS A 81 7.40 -4.71 3.41
C CYS A 81 8.63 -4.94 4.32
N LYS A 82 9.05 -6.19 4.56
CA LYS A 82 10.33 -6.46 5.24
C LYS A 82 11.51 -5.89 4.45
N VAL A 83 11.51 -6.06 3.14
CA VAL A 83 12.55 -5.49 2.26
C VAL A 83 12.52 -3.96 2.30
N VAL A 84 11.32 -3.36 2.30
CA VAL A 84 11.16 -1.91 2.42
C VAL A 84 11.74 -1.42 3.74
N LYS A 85 11.48 -2.12 4.85
CA LYS A 85 12.04 -1.80 6.17
C LYS A 85 13.56 -1.89 6.21
N GLU A 86 14.13 -2.96 5.66
CA GLU A 86 15.58 -3.17 5.57
C GLU A 86 16.27 -2.03 4.82
N SER A 87 15.58 -1.46 3.83
CA SER A 87 16.05 -0.35 2.99
C SER A 87 15.70 1.04 3.56
N GLY A 88 15.13 1.13 4.75
CA GLY A 88 14.77 2.39 5.40
C GLY A 88 13.56 3.12 4.80
N GLY A 89 12.73 2.42 4.03
CA GLY A 89 11.56 2.99 3.36
C GLY A 89 10.28 2.96 4.19
N VAL A 90 9.20 3.51 3.63
CA VAL A 90 7.85 3.56 4.19
C VAL A 90 6.87 2.73 3.34
N TYR A 91 5.91 2.09 3.98
CA TYR A 91 4.76 1.46 3.32
C TYR A 91 3.57 2.42 3.28
N VAL A 92 3.09 2.74 2.09
CA VAL A 92 1.96 3.64 1.86
C VAL A 92 0.81 2.85 1.26
N THR A 93 -0.39 2.92 1.83
CA THR A 93 -1.48 2.08 1.37
C THR A 93 -2.81 2.81 1.18
N HIS A 94 -3.39 2.66 -0.02
CA HIS A 94 -4.83 2.68 -0.19
C HIS A 94 -5.36 1.34 0.31
N LEU A 95 -6.15 1.38 1.37
CA LEU A 95 -6.59 0.20 2.11
C LEU A 95 -7.36 -0.79 1.22
N ARG A 96 -7.23 -2.07 1.53
CA ARG A 96 -8.06 -3.13 0.96
C ARG A 96 -9.51 -2.94 1.39
N ASP A 97 -10.42 -3.30 0.52
CA ASP A 97 -11.82 -3.41 0.90
C ASP A 97 -11.98 -4.42 2.05
N VAL A 98 -12.93 -4.17 2.91
CA VAL A 98 -13.24 -5.06 4.04
C VAL A 98 -13.98 -6.31 3.57
N ASN A 99 -14.05 -7.31 4.45
CA ASN A 99 -14.76 -8.58 4.21
C ASN A 99 -14.15 -9.42 3.06
N THR A 100 -12.82 -9.44 2.98
CA THR A 100 -12.08 -10.31 2.08
C THR A 100 -11.35 -11.42 2.83
N ASP A 101 -11.31 -12.61 2.27
CA ASP A 101 -10.58 -13.77 2.78
C ASP A 101 -9.06 -13.69 2.54
N ARG A 102 -8.61 -12.78 1.68
CA ARG A 102 -7.19 -12.58 1.33
C ARG A 102 -6.43 -11.72 2.32
N GLY A 103 -7.15 -10.83 3.03
CA GLY A 103 -6.57 -9.88 3.98
C GLY A 103 -6.74 -10.33 5.42
N PHE A 104 -5.70 -10.20 6.22
CA PHE A 104 -5.79 -10.40 7.67
C PHE A 104 -6.94 -9.59 8.28
N GLY A 105 -7.73 -10.20 9.15
CA GLY A 105 -8.86 -9.54 9.82
C GLY A 105 -9.96 -9.05 8.87
N GLY A 106 -10.05 -9.62 7.65
CA GLY A 106 -10.99 -9.20 6.62
C GLY A 106 -10.50 -8.03 5.75
N GLY A 107 -9.24 -7.63 5.86
CA GLY A 107 -8.65 -6.49 5.13
C GLY A 107 -8.72 -5.16 5.88
N GLY A 108 -8.60 -4.07 5.16
CA GLY A 108 -8.71 -2.71 5.70
C GLY A 108 -7.62 -2.31 6.70
N VAL A 109 -8.01 -1.56 7.73
CA VAL A 109 -7.10 -1.06 8.77
C VAL A 109 -6.40 -2.19 9.54
N PRO A 110 -7.11 -3.26 9.98
CA PRO A 110 -6.47 -4.38 10.67
C PRO A 110 -5.35 -5.02 9.87
N GLU A 111 -5.54 -5.22 8.56
CA GLU A 111 -4.51 -5.79 7.68
C GLU A 111 -3.27 -4.89 7.60
N ALA A 112 -3.46 -3.59 7.38
CA ALA A 112 -2.34 -2.66 7.27
C ALA A 112 -1.54 -2.54 8.58
N ILE A 113 -2.22 -2.56 9.73
CA ILE A 113 -1.56 -2.63 11.06
C ILE A 113 -0.76 -3.92 11.20
N GLU A 114 -1.33 -5.06 10.82
CA GLU A 114 -0.67 -6.36 10.91
C GLU A 114 0.57 -6.45 9.99
N ILE A 115 0.48 -5.90 8.78
CA ILE A 115 1.63 -5.79 7.87
C ILE A 115 2.75 -4.99 8.54
N GLY A 116 2.43 -3.82 9.10
CA GLY A 116 3.41 -2.99 9.81
C GLY A 116 4.02 -3.71 11.01
N ARG A 117 3.21 -4.38 11.82
CA ARG A 117 3.64 -5.15 13.00
C ARG A 117 4.58 -6.30 12.64
N LEU A 118 4.27 -7.08 11.59
CA LEU A 118 5.05 -8.26 11.20
C LEU A 118 6.30 -7.92 10.39
N SER A 119 6.30 -6.81 9.68
CA SER A 119 7.45 -6.36 8.87
C SER A 119 8.34 -5.36 9.58
N GLY A 120 7.80 -4.63 10.58
CA GLY A 120 8.47 -3.52 11.25
C GLY A 120 8.55 -2.25 10.40
N VAL A 121 7.92 -2.20 9.22
CA VAL A 121 7.92 -1.03 8.34
C VAL A 121 7.03 0.07 8.90
N PRO A 122 7.42 1.36 8.83
CA PRO A 122 6.50 2.46 9.06
C PRO A 122 5.33 2.42 8.06
N VAL A 123 4.10 2.66 8.53
CA VAL A 123 2.89 2.58 7.71
C VAL A 123 2.27 3.96 7.54
N HIS A 124 1.98 4.34 6.29
CA HIS A 124 1.20 5.52 5.98
C HIS A 124 -0.15 5.14 5.38
N PHE A 125 -1.22 5.54 6.07
CA PHE A 125 -2.60 5.30 5.64
C PHE A 125 -3.04 6.45 4.73
N SER A 126 -3.15 6.19 3.42
CA SER A 126 -3.57 7.21 2.46
C SER A 126 -5.07 7.49 2.56
N HIS A 127 -5.43 8.77 2.38
CA HIS A 127 -6.82 9.27 2.35
C HIS A 127 -7.73 8.58 3.39
N TYR A 128 -7.26 8.55 4.65
CA TYR A 128 -7.92 7.87 5.77
C TYR A 128 -9.23 8.55 6.11
N ARG A 129 -10.34 7.88 5.86
CA ARG A 129 -11.69 8.43 6.01
C ARG A 129 -12.69 7.38 6.45
N THR A 130 -13.87 7.81 6.90
CA THR A 130 -15.03 6.95 7.07
C THR A 130 -15.64 6.60 5.71
N ASN A 131 -16.28 5.44 5.62
CA ASN A 131 -17.14 5.06 4.49
C ASN A 131 -18.60 5.45 4.79
N VAL A 132 -19.53 5.13 3.88
CA VAL A 132 -20.95 5.45 4.04
C VAL A 132 -21.54 4.81 5.31
N GLU A 133 -21.14 3.57 5.61
CA GLU A 133 -21.67 2.82 6.75
C GLU A 133 -21.15 3.33 8.10
N THR A 134 -19.96 3.94 8.10
CA THR A 134 -19.31 4.50 9.29
C THR A 134 -19.25 6.01 9.29
N ALA A 135 -20.03 6.67 8.43
CA ALA A 135 -20.07 8.13 8.34
C ALA A 135 -20.41 8.75 9.71
N GLY A 136 -19.59 9.75 10.10
CA GLY A 136 -19.72 10.41 11.40
C GLY A 136 -19.04 9.67 12.57
N ASN A 137 -18.66 8.40 12.44
CA ASN A 137 -17.97 7.64 13.49
C ASN A 137 -16.45 7.54 13.22
N ILE A 138 -15.78 8.67 13.20
CA ILE A 138 -14.32 8.71 13.02
C ILE A 138 -13.57 8.20 14.26
N SER A 139 -14.16 8.33 15.45
CA SER A 139 -13.50 7.98 16.71
C SER A 139 -13.10 6.52 16.76
N ASP A 140 -13.96 5.59 16.34
CA ASP A 140 -13.63 4.16 16.34
C ASP A 140 -12.48 3.83 15.38
N ARG A 141 -12.43 4.49 14.23
CA ARG A 141 -11.33 4.33 13.28
C ARG A 141 -10.03 4.91 13.81
N MET A 142 -10.07 6.10 14.46
CA MET A 142 -8.88 6.70 15.07
C MET A 142 -8.37 5.87 16.25
N ASN A 143 -9.27 5.28 17.04
CA ASN A 143 -8.89 4.38 18.14
C ASN A 143 -8.02 3.19 17.67
N LEU A 144 -8.21 2.69 16.44
CA LEU A 144 -7.38 1.63 15.87
C LEU A 144 -5.94 2.14 15.65
N ILE A 145 -5.80 3.33 15.10
CA ILE A 145 -4.50 3.96 14.85
C ILE A 145 -3.80 4.30 16.16
N ASP A 146 -4.53 4.87 17.12
CA ASP A 146 -3.97 5.24 18.43
C ASP A 146 -3.48 4.00 19.19
N LYS A 147 -4.25 2.92 19.19
CA LYS A 147 -3.83 1.63 19.76
C LYS A 147 -2.61 1.05 19.06
N ALA A 148 -2.54 1.15 17.73
CA ALA A 148 -1.37 0.68 16.98
C ALA A 148 -0.11 1.47 17.37
N LYS A 149 -0.22 2.79 17.48
CA LYS A 149 0.88 3.66 17.95
C LYS A 149 1.32 3.33 19.39
N LEU A 150 0.38 3.15 20.29
CA LEU A 150 0.66 2.75 21.69
C LEU A 150 1.39 1.40 21.75
N ASN A 151 1.13 0.51 20.79
CA ASN A 151 1.79 -0.78 20.65
C ASN A 151 3.11 -0.71 19.85
N GLY A 152 3.61 0.50 19.57
CA GLY A 152 4.92 0.73 18.96
C GLY A 152 4.94 0.75 17.44
N LEU A 153 3.80 0.74 16.75
CA LEU A 153 3.76 0.91 15.31
C LEU A 153 4.02 2.38 14.94
N ASP A 154 5.07 2.61 14.17
CA ASP A 154 5.27 3.91 13.53
C ASP A 154 4.27 4.05 12.37
N CYS A 155 3.26 4.90 12.55
CA CYS A 155 2.25 5.11 11.53
C CYS A 155 1.76 6.55 11.45
N THR A 156 1.43 6.97 10.24
CA THR A 156 0.91 8.28 9.87
C THR A 156 -0.29 8.13 8.95
N LEU A 157 -1.03 9.19 8.71
CA LEU A 157 -2.15 9.20 7.79
C LEU A 157 -2.27 10.55 7.08
N ASP A 158 -2.93 10.54 5.93
CA ASP A 158 -3.42 11.72 5.24
C ASP A 158 -4.93 11.66 5.01
N ILE A 159 -5.51 12.80 4.70
CA ILE A 159 -6.90 12.94 4.28
C ILE A 159 -6.99 13.92 3.11
N TYR A 160 -8.05 13.85 2.33
CA TYR A 160 -8.40 14.92 1.40
C TYR A 160 -9.66 15.65 1.91
N PRO A 161 -9.72 16.99 1.77
CA PRO A 161 -10.79 17.81 2.37
C PRO A 161 -12.05 17.92 1.48
N TYR A 162 -12.35 16.90 0.69
CA TYR A 162 -13.46 16.91 -0.26
C TYR A 162 -14.55 15.92 0.16
N ALA A 163 -15.81 16.27 -0.11
CA ALA A 163 -16.96 15.40 0.12
C ALA A 163 -17.14 14.32 -0.96
N SER A 164 -16.28 14.32 -1.99
CA SER A 164 -16.31 13.39 -3.12
C SER A 164 -14.95 12.69 -3.29
N GLY A 165 -14.96 11.50 -3.89
CA GLY A 165 -13.77 10.78 -4.31
C GLY A 165 -13.65 10.78 -5.83
N SER A 166 -12.46 10.47 -6.33
CA SER A 166 -12.18 10.26 -7.76
C SER A 166 -11.45 8.94 -7.96
N THR A 167 -11.90 8.15 -8.91
CA THR A 167 -11.27 6.89 -9.31
C THR A 167 -11.54 6.61 -10.78
N PHE A 168 -10.96 5.55 -11.34
CA PHE A 168 -11.25 5.11 -12.71
C PHE A 168 -12.40 4.10 -12.73
N ALA A 169 -13.14 4.07 -13.85
CA ALA A 169 -14.38 3.29 -13.97
C ALA A 169 -14.21 1.80 -13.65
N ALA A 170 -13.09 1.18 -14.06
CA ALA A 170 -12.84 -0.23 -13.79
C ALA A 170 -12.74 -0.58 -12.29
N ALA A 171 -12.42 0.40 -11.43
CA ALA A 171 -12.41 0.19 -9.97
C ALA A 171 -13.81 0.01 -9.37
N LEU A 172 -14.85 0.34 -10.13
CA LEU A 172 -16.25 0.20 -9.71
C LEU A 172 -16.85 -1.13 -10.16
N LEU A 173 -16.13 -1.89 -10.97
CA LEU A 173 -16.58 -3.20 -11.44
C LEU A 173 -16.20 -4.29 -10.44
N PRO A 174 -17.04 -5.32 -10.27
CA PRO A 174 -16.67 -6.47 -9.47
C PRO A 174 -15.49 -7.22 -10.11
N SER A 175 -14.71 -7.92 -9.29
CA SER A 175 -13.47 -8.59 -9.69
C SER A 175 -13.63 -9.70 -10.75
N TYR A 176 -14.87 -10.10 -11.02
CA TYR A 176 -15.21 -11.11 -12.01
C TYR A 176 -15.73 -10.52 -13.35
N ALA A 177 -15.76 -9.22 -13.52
CA ALA A 177 -16.25 -8.52 -14.71
C ALA A 177 -15.20 -8.38 -15.81
#